data_9b8d1aea29c2037651a8c45159094ff0
#
_entry.id   9b8d1aea29c2037651a8c45159094ff0
#
_cell.length_a   1.000
_cell.length_b   1.000
_cell.length_c   1.000
_cell.angle_alpha   90.00
_cell.angle_beta   90.00
_cell.angle_gamma   90.00
#
_symmetry.space_group_name_H-M   'P 1'
#
loop_
_entity.id
_entity.type
_entity.pdbx_description
1 polymer ?
#
loop_
_entity_poly.entity_id
_entity_poly.type
_entity_poly.pdbx_seq_one_letter_code
_entity_poly.pdbx_strand_id
1 'polypeptide(L)'
;MQAGRDLWYHDALAALPSTADSTPEVIDSEDPLFILYTSGSTGKPKGVLHTTAGYLLHVTLTHRMVFDLKEDDVYFCGADVGWVTGHSYVVYGPLSNGATTVMFESIPTYPDAGRYWDLVERHKVSIFYTAPTAIRALAKEGDGWVKKYDRSSLRILGTVGEPINADAWLWYHNVVGEERCPIVDTWWQTETGGVLISPLPGATPTKPGSATKPLFGVQPVIVDDEGKEVQGNGVSGRLCIKFPWPGMMRTVYGDHERFRQTYFAMYPGLYFTGDG
;
A
#
# COMPACT_ATOMS: atom_id res chain seq x y z
N MET A 1 6.49 -26.31 -18.41
CA MET A 1 5.92 -25.71 -19.65
C MET A 1 5.20 -26.80 -20.44
N GLN A 2 3.96 -26.55 -20.81
CA GLN A 2 3.16 -27.47 -21.66
C GLN A 2 3.27 -27.01 -23.12
N ALA A 3 3.73 -27.90 -24.00
CA ALA A 3 3.88 -27.59 -25.42
C ALA A 3 2.53 -27.16 -26.04
N GLY A 4 2.54 -26.12 -26.84
CA GLY A 4 1.37 -25.58 -27.51
C GLY A 4 0.46 -24.69 -26.65
N ARG A 5 0.71 -24.58 -25.32
CA ARG A 5 -0.01 -23.67 -24.40
C ARG A 5 0.91 -22.59 -23.84
N ASP A 6 2.11 -22.98 -23.37
CA ASP A 6 3.01 -22.10 -22.66
C ASP A 6 4.11 -21.58 -23.61
N LEU A 7 4.39 -20.28 -23.52
CA LEU A 7 5.45 -19.61 -24.27
C LEU A 7 6.44 -18.98 -23.28
N TRP A 8 7.73 -19.03 -23.62
CA TRP A 8 8.71 -18.25 -22.92
C TRP A 8 8.55 -16.76 -23.29
N TYR A 9 8.54 -15.89 -22.29
CA TYR A 9 8.37 -14.45 -22.47
C TYR A 9 9.42 -13.86 -23.44
N HIS A 10 10.68 -14.21 -23.26
CA HIS A 10 11.77 -13.70 -24.09
C HIS A 10 11.67 -14.20 -25.54
N ASP A 11 11.24 -15.46 -25.75
CA ASP A 11 11.04 -15.99 -27.10
C ASP A 11 9.86 -15.29 -27.79
N ALA A 12 8.78 -15.04 -27.05
CA ALA A 12 7.62 -14.29 -27.54
C ALA A 12 8.01 -12.87 -27.95
N LEU A 13 8.81 -12.18 -27.11
CA LEU A 13 9.33 -10.83 -27.45
C LEU A 13 10.25 -10.85 -28.67
N ALA A 14 11.17 -11.81 -28.76
CA ALA A 14 12.10 -11.93 -29.89
C ALA A 14 11.39 -12.23 -31.22
N ALA A 15 10.22 -12.85 -31.17
CA ALA A 15 9.40 -13.15 -32.34
C ALA A 15 8.57 -11.93 -32.82
N LEU A 16 8.51 -10.83 -32.10
CA LEU A 16 7.80 -9.63 -32.54
C LEU A 16 8.52 -8.95 -33.69
N PRO A 17 7.80 -8.46 -34.71
CA PRO A 17 8.40 -7.67 -35.76
C PRO A 17 8.91 -6.34 -35.20
N SER A 18 9.97 -5.79 -35.83
CA SER A 18 10.50 -4.47 -35.46
C SER A 18 9.50 -3.32 -35.62
N THR A 19 8.41 -3.57 -36.34
CA THR A 19 7.27 -2.65 -36.54
C THR A 19 6.10 -2.92 -35.62
N ALA A 20 6.28 -3.72 -34.57
CA ALA A 20 5.22 -3.97 -33.62
C ALA A 20 4.74 -2.64 -33.00
N ASP A 21 3.43 -2.41 -33.04
CA ASP A 21 2.82 -1.22 -32.51
C ASP A 21 2.75 -1.33 -30.97
N SER A 22 3.33 -0.34 -30.29
CA SER A 22 3.31 -0.20 -28.84
C SER A 22 2.53 1.05 -28.37
N THR A 23 1.72 1.63 -29.26
CA THR A 23 0.88 2.77 -28.93
C THR A 23 -0.10 2.39 -27.82
N PRO A 24 -0.19 3.17 -26.72
CA PRO A 24 -1.14 2.91 -25.66
C PRO A 24 -2.58 2.93 -26.19
N GLU A 25 -3.39 1.97 -25.77
CA GLU A 25 -4.82 1.94 -26.10
C GLU A 25 -5.53 3.11 -25.42
N VAL A 26 -6.45 3.76 -26.14
CA VAL A 26 -7.31 4.82 -25.58
C VAL A 26 -8.50 4.15 -24.90
N ILE A 27 -8.61 4.34 -23.60
CA ILE A 27 -9.64 3.74 -22.76
C ILE A 27 -10.45 4.81 -22.02
N ASP A 28 -11.68 4.46 -21.63
CA ASP A 28 -12.51 5.31 -20.78
C ASP A 28 -11.98 5.34 -19.32
N SER A 29 -12.27 6.44 -18.62
CA SER A 29 -11.87 6.62 -17.22
C SER A 29 -12.42 5.53 -16.28
N GLU A 30 -13.57 4.98 -16.58
CA GLU A 30 -14.21 3.89 -15.81
C GLU A 30 -13.97 2.50 -16.40
N ASP A 31 -13.15 2.37 -17.45
CA ASP A 31 -12.71 1.06 -17.90
C ASP A 31 -11.93 0.32 -16.81
N PRO A 32 -12.15 -1.00 -16.65
CA PRO A 32 -11.44 -1.80 -15.66
C PRO A 32 -9.93 -1.74 -15.85
N LEU A 33 -9.20 -1.43 -14.77
CA LEU A 33 -7.73 -1.47 -14.77
C LEU A 33 -7.22 -2.84 -14.35
N PHE A 34 -7.74 -3.37 -13.25
CA PHE A 34 -7.41 -4.70 -12.77
C PHE A 34 -8.50 -5.27 -11.86
N ILE A 35 -8.42 -6.59 -11.67
CA ILE A 35 -9.21 -7.34 -10.70
C ILE A 35 -8.23 -8.06 -9.77
N LEU A 36 -8.33 -7.80 -8.47
CA LEU A 36 -7.51 -8.45 -7.46
C LEU A 36 -8.38 -9.25 -6.50
N TYR A 37 -8.10 -10.55 -6.39
CA TYR A 37 -8.84 -11.42 -5.52
C TYR A 37 -8.34 -11.36 -4.08
N THR A 38 -9.27 -11.16 -3.13
CA THR A 38 -9.02 -11.18 -1.69
C THR A 38 -9.79 -12.30 -1.02
N SER A 39 -9.31 -12.73 0.15
CA SER A 39 -10.08 -13.66 0.99
C SER A 39 -11.40 -13.01 1.42
N GLY A 40 -12.52 -13.69 1.14
CA GLY A 40 -13.83 -13.22 1.59
C GLY A 40 -14.18 -13.79 2.95
N SER A 41 -14.90 -13.04 3.79
CA SER A 41 -15.46 -13.50 5.07
C SER A 41 -16.36 -14.74 4.94
N THR A 42 -16.90 -14.99 3.75
CA THR A 42 -17.78 -16.13 3.42
C THR A 42 -17.03 -17.33 2.81
N GLY A 43 -15.70 -17.34 2.83
CA GLY A 43 -14.87 -18.41 2.29
C GLY A 43 -14.63 -18.37 0.78
N LYS A 44 -15.48 -17.71 -0.02
CA LYS A 44 -15.23 -17.51 -1.46
C LYS A 44 -14.41 -16.24 -1.67
N PRO A 45 -13.31 -16.27 -2.46
CA PRO A 45 -12.57 -15.06 -2.81
C PRO A 45 -13.46 -14.01 -3.49
N LYS A 46 -13.15 -12.73 -3.24
CA LYS A 46 -13.82 -11.57 -3.86
C LYS A 46 -12.89 -10.96 -4.89
N GLY A 47 -13.31 -10.82 -6.14
CA GLY A 47 -12.57 -10.08 -7.16
C GLY A 47 -12.84 -8.59 -7.01
N VAL A 48 -11.94 -7.87 -6.34
CA VAL A 48 -12.02 -6.41 -6.19
C VAL A 48 -11.68 -5.77 -7.53
N LEU A 49 -12.64 -5.05 -8.12
CA LEU A 49 -12.45 -4.38 -9.40
C LEU A 49 -12.17 -2.90 -9.19
N HIS A 50 -11.03 -2.44 -9.71
CA HIS A 50 -10.69 -1.03 -9.81
C HIS A 50 -10.72 -0.54 -11.26
N THR A 51 -11.18 0.70 -11.44
CA THR A 51 -11.21 1.39 -12.74
C THR A 51 -10.03 2.35 -12.87
N THR A 52 -9.71 2.71 -14.11
CA THR A 52 -8.44 3.31 -14.48
C THR A 52 -8.20 4.69 -13.85
N ALA A 53 -9.03 5.67 -14.17
CA ALA A 53 -8.70 7.06 -13.80
C ALA A 53 -8.80 7.32 -12.30
N GLY A 54 -9.86 6.86 -11.65
CA GLY A 54 -10.07 7.12 -10.22
C GLY A 54 -8.99 6.46 -9.36
N TYR A 55 -8.62 5.22 -9.68
CA TYR A 55 -7.54 4.51 -9.00
C TYR A 55 -6.18 5.19 -9.23
N LEU A 56 -5.81 5.47 -10.47
CA LEU A 56 -4.53 6.11 -10.79
C LEU A 56 -4.41 7.50 -10.15
N LEU A 57 -5.46 8.31 -10.21
CA LEU A 57 -5.48 9.61 -9.52
C LEU A 57 -5.20 9.45 -8.03
N HIS A 58 -5.87 8.49 -7.40
CA HIS A 58 -5.76 8.28 -5.95
C HIS A 58 -4.36 7.80 -5.54
N VAL A 59 -3.81 6.78 -6.22
CA VAL A 59 -2.48 6.25 -5.87
C VAL A 59 -1.36 7.24 -6.21
N THR A 60 -1.49 8.01 -7.31
CA THR A 60 -0.54 9.06 -7.69
C THR A 60 -0.48 10.14 -6.61
N LEU A 61 -1.64 10.65 -6.21
CA LEU A 61 -1.74 11.71 -5.21
C LEU A 61 -1.25 11.24 -3.84
N THR A 62 -1.72 10.08 -3.38
CA THR A 62 -1.38 9.56 -2.06
C THR A 62 0.08 9.14 -1.98
N HIS A 63 0.66 8.53 -3.02
CA HIS A 63 2.10 8.25 -3.07
C HIS A 63 2.92 9.53 -2.93
N ARG A 64 2.59 10.58 -3.67
CA ARG A 64 3.30 11.86 -3.61
C ARG A 64 3.20 12.53 -2.24
N MET A 65 2.00 12.53 -1.63
CA MET A 65 1.74 13.24 -0.39
C MET A 65 2.21 12.48 0.85
N VAL A 66 1.87 11.20 0.96
CA VAL A 66 2.19 10.36 2.12
C VAL A 66 3.70 10.20 2.28
N PHE A 67 4.41 10.06 1.16
CA PHE A 67 5.87 9.91 1.19
C PHE A 67 6.61 11.23 0.95
N ASP A 68 5.90 12.38 0.90
CA ASP A 68 6.52 13.69 0.65
C ASP A 68 7.56 13.61 -0.49
N LEU A 69 7.16 12.96 -1.59
CA LEU A 69 8.04 12.58 -2.69
C LEU A 69 8.75 13.79 -3.30
N LYS A 70 10.07 13.71 -3.40
CA LYS A 70 10.92 14.67 -4.08
C LYS A 70 11.47 14.07 -5.39
N GLU A 71 11.97 14.92 -6.25
CA GLU A 71 12.45 14.53 -7.58
C GLU A 71 13.64 13.56 -7.52
N ASP A 72 14.52 13.75 -6.54
CA ASP A 72 15.73 12.94 -6.36
C ASP A 72 15.53 11.71 -5.47
N ASP A 73 14.31 11.45 -5.00
CA ASP A 73 14.04 10.32 -4.12
C ASP A 73 14.21 8.98 -4.84
N VAL A 74 14.81 8.03 -4.12
CA VAL A 74 14.79 6.61 -4.46
C VAL A 74 13.83 5.90 -3.52
N TYR A 75 12.74 5.43 -4.07
CA TYR A 75 11.68 4.78 -3.33
C TYR A 75 11.85 3.26 -3.33
N PHE A 76 11.71 2.63 -2.18
CA PHE A 76 11.72 1.18 -2.05
C PHE A 76 10.52 0.70 -1.24
N CYS A 77 9.65 -0.05 -1.89
CA CYS A 77 8.56 -0.77 -1.24
C CYS A 77 8.87 -2.27 -1.22
N GLY A 78 9.04 -2.82 -0.01
CA GLY A 78 9.31 -4.23 0.21
C GLY A 78 8.05 -5.11 0.23
N ALA A 79 7.07 -4.81 -0.63
CA ALA A 79 5.83 -5.58 -0.76
C ALA A 79 5.84 -6.46 -2.02
N ASP A 80 5.16 -7.60 -1.93
CA ASP A 80 4.95 -8.50 -3.07
C ASP A 80 3.93 -7.89 -4.05
N VAL A 81 4.22 -7.96 -5.36
CA VAL A 81 3.34 -7.44 -6.41
C VAL A 81 2.03 -8.20 -6.55
N GLY A 82 1.92 -9.39 -5.96
CA GLY A 82 0.67 -10.16 -5.89
C GLY A 82 -0.36 -9.59 -4.91
N TRP A 83 0.04 -8.67 -4.03
CA TRP A 83 -0.84 -7.96 -3.11
C TRP A 83 -1.16 -6.55 -3.63
N VAL A 84 -2.26 -5.96 -3.13
CA VAL A 84 -2.65 -4.61 -3.54
C VAL A 84 -1.57 -3.57 -3.24
N THR A 85 -0.78 -3.74 -2.19
CA THR A 85 0.35 -2.84 -1.89
C THR A 85 1.37 -2.84 -3.02
N GLY A 86 1.64 -4.01 -3.62
CA GLY A 86 2.49 -4.11 -4.80
C GLY A 86 1.89 -3.37 -6.01
N HIS A 87 0.58 -3.54 -6.26
CA HIS A 87 -0.10 -2.78 -7.31
C HIS A 87 0.01 -1.28 -7.07
N SER A 88 -0.46 -0.81 -5.91
CA SER A 88 -0.60 0.62 -5.64
C SER A 88 0.74 1.33 -5.41
N TYR A 89 1.69 0.68 -4.69
CA TYR A 89 2.90 1.36 -4.20
C TYR A 89 4.23 0.68 -4.57
N VAL A 90 4.22 -0.34 -5.45
CA VAL A 90 5.43 -0.77 -6.17
C VAL A 90 5.33 -0.35 -7.64
N VAL A 91 4.13 -0.48 -8.24
CA VAL A 91 3.91 -0.25 -9.68
C VAL A 91 3.25 1.12 -9.92
N TYR A 92 1.94 1.24 -9.68
CA TYR A 92 1.17 2.38 -10.19
C TYR A 92 1.53 3.72 -9.56
N GLY A 93 1.58 3.83 -8.25
CA GLY A 93 1.86 5.09 -7.55
C GLY A 93 3.24 5.66 -7.87
N PRO A 94 4.33 4.91 -7.69
CA PRO A 94 5.67 5.38 -8.03
C PRO A 94 5.83 5.74 -9.51
N LEU A 95 5.41 4.84 -10.42
CA LEU A 95 5.62 5.05 -11.86
C LEU A 95 4.79 6.20 -12.42
N SER A 96 3.56 6.41 -11.94
CA SER A 96 2.73 7.54 -12.35
C SER A 96 3.28 8.90 -11.88
N ASN A 97 4.12 8.90 -10.83
CA ASN A 97 4.85 10.08 -10.38
C ASN A 97 6.23 10.25 -11.03
N GLY A 98 6.65 9.33 -11.91
CA GLY A 98 8.00 9.32 -12.48
C GLY A 98 9.11 9.06 -11.46
N ALA A 99 8.77 8.43 -10.32
CA ALA A 99 9.72 8.17 -9.24
C ALA A 99 10.71 7.06 -9.61
N THR A 100 11.96 7.20 -9.15
CA THR A 100 12.90 6.09 -9.15
C THR A 100 12.47 5.07 -8.11
N THR A 101 12.14 3.84 -8.53
CA THR A 101 11.69 2.79 -7.62
C THR A 101 12.59 1.56 -7.69
N VAL A 102 12.91 0.98 -6.54
CA VAL A 102 13.67 -0.27 -6.44
C VAL A 102 12.72 -1.44 -6.54
N MET A 103 12.92 -2.30 -7.54
CA MET A 103 12.23 -3.58 -7.63
C MET A 103 13.11 -4.69 -7.04
N PHE A 104 12.53 -5.45 -6.13
CA PHE A 104 13.25 -6.44 -5.34
C PHE A 104 12.69 -7.85 -5.56
N GLU A 105 13.56 -8.74 -6.00
CA GLU A 105 13.25 -10.16 -6.17
C GLU A 105 13.96 -10.95 -5.07
N SER A 106 13.31 -11.24 -3.97
CA SER A 106 13.77 -12.09 -2.87
C SER A 106 12.87 -11.92 -1.63
N ILE A 107 13.33 -12.44 -0.50
CA ILE A 107 12.74 -12.23 0.83
C ILE A 107 13.68 -11.38 1.69
N PRO A 108 13.16 -10.69 2.74
CA PRO A 108 13.95 -9.74 3.55
C PRO A 108 15.20 -10.33 4.21
N THR A 109 15.20 -11.64 4.46
CA THR A 109 16.23 -12.35 5.21
C THR A 109 17.12 -13.26 4.35
N TYR A 110 17.08 -13.13 3.03
CA TYR A 110 17.95 -13.92 2.13
C TYR A 110 18.92 -13.02 1.36
N PRO A 111 20.23 -13.35 1.36
CA PRO A 111 20.91 -14.49 2.00
C PRO A 111 21.05 -14.35 3.51
N ASP A 112 20.83 -13.17 4.07
CA ASP A 112 20.88 -12.83 5.50
C ASP A 112 19.99 -11.62 5.82
N ALA A 113 19.85 -11.27 7.09
CA ALA A 113 19.01 -10.18 7.57
C ALA A 113 19.54 -8.77 7.24
N GLY A 114 20.69 -8.67 6.62
CA GLY A 114 21.24 -7.42 6.08
C GLY A 114 20.70 -7.05 4.70
N ARG A 115 19.93 -7.93 4.06
CA ARG A 115 19.52 -7.77 2.65
C ARG A 115 18.86 -6.44 2.32
N TYR A 116 17.90 -5.99 3.11
CA TYR A 116 17.22 -4.70 2.88
C TYR A 116 18.17 -3.52 3.10
N TRP A 117 19.05 -3.61 4.08
CA TRP A 117 19.98 -2.54 4.43
C TRP A 117 21.10 -2.40 3.39
N ASP A 118 21.56 -3.52 2.80
CA ASP A 118 22.44 -3.53 1.63
C ASP A 118 21.82 -2.81 0.43
N LEU A 119 20.53 -3.03 0.17
CA LEU A 119 19.81 -2.31 -0.89
C LEU A 119 19.69 -0.82 -0.58
N VAL A 120 19.37 -0.46 0.67
CA VAL A 120 19.30 0.94 1.11
C VAL A 120 20.62 1.65 0.89
N GLU A 121 21.73 1.06 1.32
CA GLU A 121 23.07 1.64 1.15
C GLU A 121 23.46 1.75 -0.32
N ARG A 122 23.34 0.65 -1.07
CA ARG A 122 23.77 0.52 -2.46
C ARG A 122 23.02 1.45 -3.41
N HIS A 123 21.71 1.55 -3.24
CA HIS A 123 20.83 2.34 -4.10
C HIS A 123 20.48 3.71 -3.53
N LYS A 124 21.05 4.06 -2.35
CA LYS A 124 20.76 5.32 -1.66
C LYS A 124 19.28 5.57 -1.50
N VAL A 125 18.56 4.53 -1.06
CA VAL A 125 17.13 4.60 -0.83
C VAL A 125 16.81 5.71 0.18
N SER A 126 15.88 6.58 -0.18
CA SER A 126 15.45 7.71 0.66
C SER A 126 14.11 7.47 1.34
N ILE A 127 13.27 6.62 0.74
CA ILE A 127 11.93 6.25 1.26
C ILE A 127 11.84 4.74 1.30
N PHE A 128 11.59 4.18 2.50
CA PHE A 128 11.44 2.74 2.69
C PHE A 128 10.08 2.40 3.28
N TYR A 129 9.29 1.58 2.57
CA TYR A 129 7.92 1.20 2.91
C TYR A 129 7.79 -0.32 2.96
N THR A 130 7.35 -0.89 4.09
CA THR A 130 7.25 -2.34 4.26
C THR A 130 6.22 -2.74 5.32
N ALA A 131 5.95 -4.04 5.44
CA ALA A 131 4.99 -4.56 6.41
C ALA A 131 5.59 -4.69 7.82
N PRO A 132 4.80 -4.44 8.89
CA PRO A 132 5.21 -4.68 10.28
C PRO A 132 5.73 -6.08 10.55
N THR A 133 5.21 -7.10 9.87
CA THR A 133 5.72 -8.48 9.97
C THR A 133 7.19 -8.57 9.52
N ALA A 134 7.59 -7.91 8.44
CA ALA A 134 8.98 -7.84 8.01
C ALA A 134 9.84 -7.08 9.03
N ILE A 135 9.34 -5.97 9.57
CA ILE A 135 10.03 -5.18 10.60
C ILE A 135 10.29 -6.04 11.86
N ARG A 136 9.27 -6.76 12.34
CA ARG A 136 9.42 -7.64 13.51
C ARG A 136 10.39 -8.79 13.25
N ALA A 137 10.36 -9.38 12.05
CA ALA A 137 11.30 -10.44 11.68
C ALA A 137 12.75 -9.93 11.69
N LEU A 138 13.00 -8.78 11.09
CA LEU A 138 14.33 -8.17 11.03
C LEU A 138 14.82 -7.71 12.42
N ALA A 139 13.93 -7.19 13.28
CA ALA A 139 14.28 -6.81 14.65
C ALA A 139 14.74 -8.01 15.48
N LYS A 140 14.18 -9.20 15.29
CA LYS A 140 14.59 -10.45 15.96
C LYS A 140 16.01 -10.88 15.61
N GLU A 141 16.47 -10.55 14.40
CA GLU A 141 17.83 -10.88 13.95
C GLU A 141 18.90 -9.97 14.58
N GLY A 142 18.47 -8.88 15.23
CA GLY A 142 19.31 -7.98 15.99
C GLY A 142 19.81 -6.77 15.22
N ASP A 143 20.12 -5.71 15.97
CA ASP A 143 20.52 -4.39 15.44
C ASP A 143 21.81 -4.44 14.61
N GLY A 144 22.68 -5.42 14.85
CA GLY A 144 23.97 -5.54 14.16
C GLY A 144 23.83 -5.60 12.64
N TRP A 145 22.77 -6.25 12.16
CA TRP A 145 22.49 -6.31 10.73
C TRP A 145 22.13 -4.96 10.13
N VAL A 146 21.36 -4.17 10.86
CA VAL A 146 20.95 -2.82 10.43
C VAL A 146 22.15 -1.86 10.47
N LYS A 147 22.88 -1.87 11.61
CA LYS A 147 24.00 -0.96 11.86
C LYS A 147 25.24 -1.18 10.98
N LYS A 148 25.32 -2.34 10.32
CA LYS A 148 26.40 -2.69 9.40
C LYS A 148 26.42 -1.84 8.13
N TYR A 149 25.27 -1.29 7.73
CA TYR A 149 25.08 -0.58 6.47
C TYR A 149 24.79 0.90 6.67
N ASP A 150 25.22 1.73 5.71
CA ASP A 150 24.90 3.17 5.67
C ASP A 150 23.43 3.39 5.30
N ARG A 151 22.68 4.05 6.19
CA ARG A 151 21.27 4.40 6.01
C ARG A 151 21.07 5.92 6.03
N SER A 152 22.16 6.69 5.87
CA SER A 152 22.11 8.15 5.91
C SER A 152 21.21 8.76 4.82
N SER A 153 20.98 8.01 3.73
CA SER A 153 20.06 8.40 2.66
C SER A 153 18.58 8.33 3.05
N LEU A 154 18.20 7.50 4.04
CA LEU A 154 16.82 7.38 4.48
C LEU A 154 16.29 8.69 5.04
N ARG A 155 15.13 9.09 4.55
CA ARG A 155 14.42 10.31 4.90
C ARG A 155 13.04 10.02 5.47
N ILE A 156 12.36 9.00 4.96
CA ILE A 156 11.02 8.57 5.39
C ILE A 156 10.98 7.05 5.49
N LEU A 157 10.36 6.58 6.56
CA LEU A 157 9.98 5.19 6.75
C LEU A 157 8.46 5.06 6.68
N GLY A 158 7.96 3.92 6.25
CA GLY A 158 6.52 3.68 6.21
C GLY A 158 6.15 2.23 6.55
N THR A 159 4.90 2.07 7.01
CA THR A 159 4.33 0.76 7.39
C THR A 159 2.98 0.53 6.74
N VAL A 160 2.69 -0.73 6.39
CA VAL A 160 1.50 -1.10 5.62
C VAL A 160 1.02 -2.52 5.91
N GLY A 161 -0.29 -2.71 5.77
CA GLY A 161 -0.93 -4.01 5.63
C GLY A 161 -1.43 -4.62 6.93
N GLU A 162 -0.94 -4.18 8.06
CA GLU A 162 -1.41 -4.58 9.40
C GLU A 162 -1.05 -3.51 10.43
N PRO A 163 -1.73 -3.46 11.59
CA PRO A 163 -1.33 -2.58 12.68
C PRO A 163 0.10 -2.90 13.17
N ILE A 164 0.91 -1.87 13.35
CA ILE A 164 2.23 -2.01 13.96
C ILE A 164 2.12 -1.76 15.47
N ASN A 165 2.67 -2.68 16.27
CA ASN A 165 2.76 -2.46 17.72
C ASN A 165 3.83 -1.43 18.07
N ALA A 166 3.68 -0.77 19.23
CA ALA A 166 4.55 0.32 19.63
C ALA A 166 6.04 -0.06 19.68
N ASP A 167 6.38 -1.27 20.16
CA ASP A 167 7.76 -1.71 20.26
C ASP A 167 8.45 -1.84 18.91
N ALA A 168 7.75 -2.45 17.93
CA ALA A 168 8.26 -2.55 16.56
C ALA A 168 8.36 -1.19 15.88
N TRP A 169 7.41 -0.28 16.14
CA TRP A 169 7.44 1.09 15.65
C TRP A 169 8.65 1.84 16.23
N LEU A 170 8.88 1.75 17.54
CA LEU A 170 10.02 2.38 18.21
C LEU A 170 11.35 1.81 17.70
N TRP A 171 11.47 0.51 17.54
CA TRP A 171 12.66 -0.10 16.96
C TRP A 171 12.90 0.43 15.53
N TYR A 172 11.85 0.49 14.72
CA TYR A 172 11.94 0.99 13.34
C TYR A 172 12.37 2.46 13.29
N HIS A 173 11.81 3.28 14.17
CA HIS A 173 12.19 4.68 14.30
C HIS A 173 13.63 4.88 14.82
N ASN A 174 13.96 4.21 15.93
CA ASN A 174 15.21 4.47 16.64
C ASN A 174 16.41 3.78 15.98
N VAL A 175 16.24 2.53 15.54
CA VAL A 175 17.36 1.73 15.00
C VAL A 175 17.50 1.91 13.49
N VAL A 176 16.42 1.78 12.73
CA VAL A 176 16.47 1.91 11.27
C VAL A 176 16.53 3.39 10.86
N GLY A 177 15.65 4.20 11.41
CA GLY A 177 15.51 5.62 11.10
C GLY A 177 16.47 6.53 11.86
N GLU A 178 17.24 6.01 12.83
CA GLU A 178 18.20 6.76 13.65
C GLU A 178 17.56 8.02 14.27
N GLU A 179 16.31 7.90 14.74
CA GLU A 179 15.47 8.94 15.34
C GLU A 179 15.21 10.18 14.44
N ARG A 180 15.68 10.19 13.20
CA ARG A 180 15.54 11.32 12.28
C ARG A 180 14.48 11.13 11.20
N CYS A 181 14.09 9.87 10.90
CA CYS A 181 13.11 9.57 9.87
C CYS A 181 11.70 9.48 10.48
N PRO A 182 10.73 10.31 10.06
CA PRO A 182 9.35 10.11 10.44
C PRO A 182 8.82 8.78 9.86
N ILE A 183 7.93 8.14 10.61
CA ILE A 183 7.23 6.94 10.14
C ILE A 183 5.83 7.34 9.68
N VAL A 184 5.51 7.06 8.42
CA VAL A 184 4.15 7.10 7.90
C VAL A 184 3.51 5.73 8.08
N ASP A 185 2.70 5.59 9.12
CA ASP A 185 1.90 4.41 9.40
C ASP A 185 0.58 4.54 8.65
N THR A 186 0.33 3.67 7.67
CA THR A 186 -0.76 3.85 6.73
C THR A 186 -1.89 2.85 6.97
N TRP A 187 -3.12 3.35 6.98
CA TRP A 187 -4.31 2.51 6.96
C TRP A 187 -5.03 2.63 5.62
N TRP A 188 -5.28 1.48 5.01
CA TRP A 188 -6.04 1.31 3.78
C TRP A 188 -6.24 -0.18 3.48
N GLN A 189 -7.05 -0.48 2.47
CA GLN A 189 -7.45 -1.84 2.11
C GLN A 189 -7.32 -2.05 0.59
N THR A 190 -7.43 -3.30 0.12
CA THR A 190 -7.54 -3.59 -1.31
C THR A 190 -8.71 -2.83 -1.94
N GLU A 191 -9.81 -2.77 -1.22
CA GLU A 191 -11.05 -2.10 -1.60
C GLU A 191 -10.90 -0.57 -1.71
N THR A 192 -10.01 0.01 -0.94
CA THR A 192 -9.81 1.46 -0.98
C THR A 192 -8.89 1.92 -2.11
N GLY A 193 -8.15 1.00 -2.71
CA GLY A 193 -7.22 1.26 -3.82
C GLY A 193 -5.91 1.93 -3.40
N GLY A 194 -5.91 2.68 -2.32
CA GLY A 194 -4.76 3.38 -1.78
C GLY A 194 -5.03 3.92 -0.38
N VAL A 195 -4.06 4.64 0.17
CA VAL A 195 -4.05 5.15 1.55
C VAL A 195 -5.21 6.11 1.78
N LEU A 196 -5.95 5.90 2.88
CA LEU A 196 -7.00 6.81 3.35
C LEU A 196 -6.62 7.54 4.64
N ILE A 197 -5.84 6.90 5.52
CA ILE A 197 -5.45 7.47 6.82
C ILE A 197 -3.92 7.31 6.96
N SER A 198 -3.22 8.41 7.21
CA SER A 198 -1.76 8.43 7.40
C SER A 198 -1.30 9.77 7.96
N PRO A 199 -0.24 9.82 8.78
CA PRO A 199 0.44 11.07 9.03
C PRO A 199 1.07 11.61 7.74
N LEU A 200 1.20 12.93 7.64
CA LEU A 200 1.97 13.60 6.59
C LEU A 200 3.30 14.08 7.17
N PRO A 201 4.44 13.72 6.55
CA PRO A 201 5.77 14.13 7.03
C PRO A 201 5.88 15.65 7.22
N GLY A 202 6.39 16.06 8.38
CA GLY A 202 6.54 17.48 8.72
C GLY A 202 5.26 18.22 9.08
N ALA A 203 4.07 17.67 8.83
CA ALA A 203 2.78 18.32 9.07
C ALA A 203 1.94 17.66 10.17
N THR A 204 2.12 16.36 10.40
CA THR A 204 1.34 15.61 11.38
C THR A 204 2.26 14.99 12.44
N PRO A 205 2.05 15.24 13.73
CA PRO A 205 2.77 14.52 14.78
C PRO A 205 2.48 13.02 14.67
N THR A 206 3.54 12.22 14.68
CA THR A 206 3.44 10.76 14.63
C THR A 206 3.15 10.18 16.03
N LYS A 207 2.51 9.02 16.06
CA LYS A 207 2.23 8.28 17.28
C LYS A 207 2.46 6.80 17.02
N PRO A 208 3.27 6.10 17.81
CA PRO A 208 3.49 4.67 17.67
C PRO A 208 2.17 3.88 17.60
N GLY A 209 2.02 3.06 16.55
CA GLY A 209 0.84 2.22 16.36
C GLY A 209 -0.43 2.95 15.93
N SER A 210 -0.31 4.14 15.32
CA SER A 210 -1.47 4.91 14.86
C SER A 210 -1.24 5.50 13.47
N ALA A 211 -2.17 5.24 12.55
CA ALA A 211 -2.23 5.91 11.25
C ALA A 211 -2.67 7.39 11.34
N THR A 212 -3.02 7.86 12.51
CA THR A 212 -3.27 9.24 12.93
C THR A 212 -4.48 9.93 12.30
N LYS A 213 -4.35 10.55 11.12
CA LYS A 213 -5.38 11.43 10.55
C LYS A 213 -5.78 11.02 9.14
N PRO A 214 -7.05 11.21 8.78
CA PRO A 214 -7.50 10.99 7.42
C PRO A 214 -6.81 11.96 6.44
N LEU A 215 -6.59 11.48 5.23
CA LEU A 215 -6.13 12.30 4.11
C LEU A 215 -7.26 13.24 3.63
N PHE A 216 -6.89 14.20 2.79
CA PHE A 216 -7.82 15.19 2.26
C PHE A 216 -8.99 14.56 1.50
N GLY A 217 -10.21 14.98 1.84
CA GLY A 217 -11.46 14.46 1.27
C GLY A 217 -11.96 13.16 1.91
N VAL A 218 -11.15 12.47 2.71
CA VAL A 218 -11.57 11.25 3.43
C VAL A 218 -12.26 11.64 4.74
N GLN A 219 -13.47 11.12 4.96
CA GLN A 219 -14.25 11.39 6.17
C GLN A 219 -14.60 10.09 6.90
N PRO A 220 -13.68 9.57 7.73
CA PRO A 220 -13.96 8.41 8.57
C PRO A 220 -14.94 8.78 9.69
N VAL A 221 -15.68 7.78 10.14
CA VAL A 221 -16.58 7.85 11.29
C VAL A 221 -16.51 6.54 12.06
N ILE A 222 -16.53 6.63 13.37
CA ILE A 222 -16.72 5.47 14.25
C ILE A 222 -18.20 5.37 14.57
N VAL A 223 -18.79 4.20 14.36
CA VAL A 223 -20.17 3.93 14.70
C VAL A 223 -20.29 2.76 15.69
N ASP A 224 -21.33 2.77 16.50
CA ASP A 224 -21.72 1.63 17.32
C ASP A 224 -22.38 0.53 16.48
N ASP A 225 -22.81 -0.55 17.14
CA ASP A 225 -23.45 -1.68 16.45
C ASP A 225 -24.82 -1.32 15.84
N GLU A 226 -25.47 -0.25 16.31
CA GLU A 226 -26.72 0.31 15.77
C GLU A 226 -26.49 1.34 14.64
N GLY A 227 -25.23 1.64 14.32
CA GLY A 227 -24.84 2.58 13.25
C GLY A 227 -24.88 4.05 13.67
N LYS A 228 -24.97 4.34 14.96
CA LYS A 228 -24.94 5.69 15.48
C LYS A 228 -23.49 6.15 15.67
N GLU A 229 -23.20 7.36 15.21
CA GLU A 229 -21.86 7.97 15.35
C GLU A 229 -21.44 8.09 16.82
N VAL A 230 -20.27 7.54 17.15
CA VAL A 230 -19.63 7.65 18.46
C VAL A 230 -18.55 8.71 18.40
N GLN A 231 -18.64 9.70 19.29
CA GLN A 231 -17.69 10.83 19.34
C GLN A 231 -16.92 10.84 20.66
N GLY A 232 -15.69 11.33 20.61
CA GLY A 232 -14.85 11.51 21.78
C GLY A 232 -13.47 10.88 21.62
N ASN A 233 -12.65 11.00 22.69
CA ASN A 233 -11.34 10.37 22.77
C ASN A 233 -11.45 9.01 23.47
N GLY A 234 -10.68 8.02 23.02
CA GLY A 234 -10.66 6.69 23.61
C GLY A 234 -11.94 5.87 23.37
N VAL A 235 -12.71 6.25 22.36
CA VAL A 235 -13.89 5.48 21.94
C VAL A 235 -13.50 4.33 21.01
N SER A 236 -14.28 3.26 21.05
CA SER A 236 -14.18 2.12 20.15
C SER A 236 -15.50 1.90 19.42
N GLY A 237 -15.44 1.31 18.24
CA GLY A 237 -16.60 1.00 17.40
C GLY A 237 -16.18 0.57 16.02
N ARG A 238 -17.11 0.56 15.08
CA ARG A 238 -16.87 0.14 13.70
C ARG A 238 -16.40 1.32 12.86
N LEU A 239 -15.29 1.13 12.15
CA LEU A 239 -14.78 2.15 11.23
C LEU A 239 -15.60 2.15 9.94
N CYS A 240 -16.15 3.32 9.60
CA CYS A 240 -16.86 3.54 8.34
C CYS A 240 -16.35 4.80 7.64
N ILE A 241 -16.60 4.94 6.35
CA ILE A 241 -16.28 6.14 5.56
C ILE A 241 -17.58 6.76 5.04
N LYS A 242 -17.76 8.07 5.25
CA LYS A 242 -19.03 8.79 4.93
C LYS A 242 -19.24 9.03 3.44
N PHE A 243 -18.17 9.28 2.69
CA PHE A 243 -18.27 9.66 1.26
C PHE A 243 -17.31 8.83 0.41
N PRO A 244 -17.66 8.58 -0.86
CA PRO A 244 -16.78 7.90 -1.79
C PRO A 244 -15.52 8.74 -2.08
N TRP A 245 -14.45 8.07 -2.48
CA TRP A 245 -13.19 8.67 -2.92
C TRP A 245 -12.82 8.11 -4.31
N PRO A 246 -11.92 8.77 -5.06
CA PRO A 246 -11.63 8.35 -6.44
C PRO A 246 -11.12 6.91 -6.59
N GLY A 247 -10.29 6.46 -5.66
CA GLY A 247 -9.70 5.11 -5.67
C GLY A 247 -10.58 4.00 -5.11
N MET A 248 -11.83 4.28 -4.71
CA MET A 248 -12.76 3.27 -4.20
C MET A 248 -13.03 2.20 -5.26
N MET A 249 -13.02 0.92 -4.87
CA MET A 249 -13.44 -0.17 -5.75
C MET A 249 -14.82 0.09 -6.35
N ARG A 250 -15.05 -0.35 -7.58
CA ARG A 250 -16.34 -0.17 -8.24
C ARG A 250 -17.32 -1.29 -7.98
N THR A 251 -16.80 -2.51 -7.79
CA THR A 251 -17.65 -3.68 -7.53
C THR A 251 -16.81 -4.90 -7.13
N VAL A 252 -17.49 -5.96 -6.72
CA VAL A 252 -16.96 -7.33 -6.76
C VAL A 252 -17.23 -7.87 -8.17
N TYR A 253 -16.21 -8.26 -8.88
CA TYR A 253 -16.29 -8.75 -10.26
C TYR A 253 -17.25 -9.94 -10.36
N GLY A 254 -18.23 -9.82 -11.25
CA GLY A 254 -19.25 -10.86 -11.45
C GLY A 254 -20.31 -10.97 -10.34
N ASP A 255 -20.24 -10.14 -9.27
CA ASP A 255 -21.17 -10.24 -8.13
C ASP A 255 -21.38 -8.87 -7.46
N HIS A 256 -22.08 -7.97 -8.14
CA HIS A 256 -22.35 -6.62 -7.62
C HIS A 256 -23.22 -6.65 -6.35
N GLU A 257 -24.11 -7.61 -6.21
CA GLU A 257 -24.95 -7.73 -5.00
C GLU A 257 -24.09 -8.05 -3.77
N ARG A 258 -23.09 -8.90 -3.91
CA ARG A 258 -22.12 -9.16 -2.83
C ARG A 258 -21.35 -7.90 -2.42
N PHE A 259 -21.01 -7.02 -3.37
CA PHE A 259 -20.40 -5.71 -3.08
C PHE A 259 -21.34 -4.88 -2.18
N ARG A 260 -22.60 -4.73 -2.55
CA ARG A 260 -23.58 -3.98 -1.79
C ARG A 260 -23.80 -4.58 -0.39
N GLN A 261 -23.96 -5.88 -0.30
CA GLN A 261 -24.19 -6.60 0.96
C GLN A 261 -23.00 -6.50 1.92
N THR A 262 -21.79 -6.61 1.40
CA THR A 262 -20.57 -6.61 2.23
C THR A 262 -20.28 -5.23 2.81
N TYR A 263 -20.40 -4.16 2.00
CA TYR A 263 -19.85 -2.86 2.36
C TYR A 263 -20.90 -1.78 2.68
N PHE A 264 -22.19 -1.99 2.36
CA PHE A 264 -23.22 -0.96 2.50
C PHE A 264 -24.51 -1.43 3.18
N ALA A 265 -24.73 -2.73 3.34
CA ALA A 265 -25.98 -3.22 3.92
C ALA A 265 -26.07 -3.02 5.44
N MET A 266 -24.92 -3.15 6.14
CA MET A 266 -24.88 -3.07 7.61
C MET A 266 -25.18 -1.64 8.10
N TYR A 267 -24.56 -0.63 7.46
CA TYR A 267 -24.73 0.78 7.81
C TYR A 267 -25.13 1.57 6.57
N PRO A 268 -26.43 1.75 6.29
CA PRO A 268 -26.91 2.41 5.08
C PRO A 268 -26.33 3.84 4.91
N GLY A 269 -25.79 4.10 3.72
CA GLY A 269 -25.14 5.39 3.41
C GLY A 269 -23.69 5.53 3.83
N LEU A 270 -23.11 4.51 4.49
CA LEU A 270 -21.71 4.48 4.88
C LEU A 270 -20.99 3.31 4.20
N TYR A 271 -19.73 3.50 3.83
CA TYR A 271 -18.87 2.39 3.46
C TYR A 271 -18.33 1.75 4.75
N PHE A 272 -18.70 0.51 5.02
CA PHE A 272 -18.21 -0.27 6.14
C PHE A 272 -16.89 -0.96 5.81
N THR A 273 -15.85 -0.67 6.58
CA THR A 273 -14.50 -1.19 6.30
C THR A 273 -14.30 -2.65 6.74
N GLY A 274 -15.11 -3.13 7.68
CA GLY A 274 -14.90 -4.42 8.36
C GLY A 274 -13.93 -4.35 9.53
N ASP A 275 -13.33 -3.18 9.77
CA ASP A 275 -12.42 -2.92 10.89
C ASP A 275 -13.13 -2.24 12.06
N GLY A 276 -12.62 -2.45 13.29
CA GLY A 276 -13.20 -1.87 14.50
C GLY A 276 -12.28 -1.88 15.68
#